data_2ffb002ff6cb8212b3c691810b4ebc56
#
_entry.id   2ffb002ff6cb8212b3c691810b4ebc56
#
_cell.length_a   1.000
_cell.length_b   1.000
_cell.length_c   1.000
_cell.angle_alpha   90.00
_cell.angle_beta   90.00
_cell.angle_gamma   90.00
#
_symmetry.space_group_name_H-M   'P 1'
#
loop_
_entity.id
_entity.type
_entity.pdbx_description
1 polymer ?
#
loop_
_entity_poly.entity_id
_entity_poly.type
_entity_poly.pdbx_seq_one_letter_code
_entity_poly.pdbx_strand_id
1 'polypeptide(L)'
;YYWQLLGYMWLIDKTTAQIIFTLVNTPEEIMNNELMRLAYKMPEIDRSEQVLEQVKKNFIFDDIDPELRMKAFLITRKDEDIELLGKQIVFAREYMKGLSL
;
A
#
# COMPACT_ATOMS: atom_id res chain seq x y z
N TYR A 1 -6.72 3.59 -3.20
CA TYR A 1 -7.39 2.27 -3.28
C TYR A 1 -8.90 2.35 -3.50
N TYR A 2 -9.58 3.42 -3.03
CA TYR A 2 -11.03 3.55 -3.17
C TYR A 2 -11.52 3.42 -4.62
N TRP A 3 -10.94 4.19 -5.52
CA TRP A 3 -11.33 4.17 -6.94
C TRP A 3 -11.00 2.85 -7.63
N GLN A 4 -9.92 2.20 -7.23
CA GLN A 4 -9.55 0.89 -7.74
C GLN A 4 -10.57 -0.17 -7.32
N LEU A 5 -10.96 -0.19 -6.04
CA LEU A 5 -11.97 -1.09 -5.53
C LEU A 5 -13.34 -0.82 -6.15
N LEU A 6 -13.69 0.44 -6.35
CA LEU A 6 -14.91 0.85 -7.04
C LEU A 6 -14.96 0.31 -8.47
N GLY A 7 -13.84 0.41 -9.20
CA GLY A 7 -13.72 -0.15 -10.53
C GLY A 7 -13.90 -1.67 -10.55
N TYR A 8 -13.33 -2.37 -9.59
CA TYR A 8 -13.51 -3.82 -9.46
C TYR A 8 -14.96 -4.19 -9.14
N MET A 9 -15.60 -3.49 -8.21
CA MET A 9 -17.01 -3.72 -7.89
C MET A 9 -17.91 -3.52 -9.11
N TRP A 10 -17.63 -2.52 -9.92
CA TRP A 10 -18.34 -2.26 -11.16
C TRP A 10 -18.13 -3.39 -12.16
N LEU A 11 -16.87 -3.81 -12.35
CA LEU A 11 -16.51 -4.82 -13.33
C LEU A 11 -17.16 -6.19 -13.07
N ILE A 12 -17.23 -6.60 -11.81
CA ILE A 12 -17.80 -7.90 -11.39
C ILE A 12 -19.20 -7.80 -10.80
N ASP A 13 -19.80 -6.62 -10.88
CA ASP A 13 -21.16 -6.32 -10.38
C ASP A 13 -21.35 -6.69 -8.90
N LYS A 14 -20.45 -6.20 -8.05
CA LYS A 14 -20.56 -6.34 -6.60
C LYS A 14 -20.85 -4.98 -5.96
N THR A 15 -21.53 -5.03 -4.81
CA THR A 15 -21.96 -3.82 -4.08
C THR A 15 -21.05 -3.46 -2.92
N THR A 16 -20.22 -4.40 -2.47
CA THR A 16 -19.30 -4.22 -1.36
C THR A 16 -17.92 -4.77 -1.72
N ALA A 17 -16.91 -4.12 -1.17
CA ALA A 17 -15.52 -4.58 -1.22
C ALA A 17 -14.86 -4.36 0.14
N GLN A 18 -13.84 -5.13 0.42
CA GLN A 18 -13.07 -4.98 1.64
C GLN A 18 -11.58 -4.89 1.28
N ILE A 19 -10.91 -3.92 1.86
CA ILE A 19 -9.45 -3.86 1.81
C ILE A 19 -8.89 -4.20 3.19
N ILE A 20 -7.91 -5.07 3.21
CA ILE A 20 -7.28 -5.53 4.44
C ILE A 20 -5.80 -5.18 4.39
N PHE A 21 -5.35 -4.40 5.37
CA PHE A 21 -3.94 -4.10 5.58
C PHE A 21 -3.40 -5.02 6.67
N THR A 22 -2.33 -5.71 6.38
CA THR A 22 -1.70 -6.64 7.31
C THR A 22 -0.22 -6.30 7.47
N LEU A 23 0.23 -6.18 8.71
CA LEU A 23 1.65 -6.06 9.02
C LEU A 23 2.27 -7.45 9.01
N VAL A 24 3.21 -7.65 8.12
CA VAL A 24 3.99 -8.89 8.03
C VAL A 24 5.47 -8.58 8.22
N ASN A 25 6.21 -9.51 8.77
CA ASN A 25 7.65 -9.35 8.91
C ASN A 25 8.31 -9.21 7.55
N THR A 26 9.22 -8.26 7.44
CA THR A 26 10.02 -8.09 6.24
C THR A 26 10.97 -9.28 6.08
N PRO A 27 11.12 -9.86 4.88
CA PRO A 27 12.10 -10.90 4.63
C PRO A 27 13.50 -10.45 5.04
N GLU A 28 14.26 -11.36 5.65
CA GLU A 28 15.56 -11.04 6.25
C GLU A 28 16.53 -10.41 5.25
N GLU A 29 16.56 -10.90 4.03
CA GLU A 29 17.42 -10.36 2.97
C GLU A 29 17.11 -8.89 2.67
N ILE A 30 15.82 -8.55 2.54
CA ILE A 30 15.38 -7.18 2.27
C ILE A 30 15.69 -6.28 3.46
N MET A 31 15.46 -6.77 4.68
CA MET A 31 15.76 -6.06 5.91
C MET A 31 17.26 -5.75 6.02
N ASN A 32 18.12 -6.72 5.78
CA ASN A 32 19.55 -6.55 5.84
C ASN A 32 20.06 -5.55 4.79
N ASN A 33 19.56 -5.62 3.57
CA ASN A 33 19.89 -4.65 2.52
C ASN A 33 19.50 -3.23 2.91
N GLU A 34 18.33 -3.05 3.51
CA GLU A 34 17.86 -1.74 3.94
C GLU A 34 18.67 -1.20 5.12
N LEU A 35 19.03 -2.06 6.08
CA LEU A 35 19.91 -1.71 7.18
C LEU A 35 21.29 -1.26 6.70
N MET A 36 21.85 -1.95 5.72
CA MET A 36 23.13 -1.55 5.10
C MET A 36 23.00 -0.19 4.43
N ARG A 37 21.92 0.03 3.68
CA ARG A 37 21.68 1.31 3.01
C ARG A 37 21.56 2.46 4.01
N LEU A 38 20.86 2.26 5.10
CA LEU A 38 20.72 3.24 6.17
C LEU A 38 22.06 3.51 6.88
N ALA A 39 22.85 2.47 7.15
CA ALA A 39 24.14 2.59 7.77
C ALA A 39 25.12 3.43 6.93
N TYR A 40 25.06 3.34 5.62
CA TYR A 40 25.85 4.17 4.72
C TYR A 40 25.49 5.66 4.80
N LYS A 41 24.24 5.97 5.08
CA LYS A 41 23.75 7.36 5.18
C LYS A 41 23.95 7.97 6.56
N MET A 42 24.18 7.14 7.58
CA MET A 42 24.38 7.61 8.95
C MET A 42 25.85 7.98 9.20
N PRO A 43 26.13 9.05 9.96
CA PRO A 43 27.45 9.30 10.51
C PRO A 43 27.93 8.10 11.32
N GLU A 44 29.24 7.82 11.33
CA GLU A 44 29.81 6.68 12.06
C GLU A 44 29.39 6.63 13.54
N ILE A 45 29.25 7.79 14.15
CA ILE A 45 28.84 7.93 15.54
C ILE A 45 27.42 7.39 15.81
N ASP A 46 26.54 7.40 14.78
CA ASP A 46 25.16 6.96 14.89
C ASP A 46 24.96 5.50 14.45
N ARG A 47 26.05 4.81 14.06
CA ARG A 47 26.01 3.40 13.64
C ARG A 47 26.14 2.44 14.83
N SER A 48 25.69 2.82 16.00
CA SER A 48 25.69 1.95 17.16
C SER A 48 24.77 0.74 16.93
N GLU A 49 25.14 -0.38 17.52
CA GLU A 49 24.33 -1.61 17.51
C GLU A 49 22.91 -1.36 18.04
N GLN A 50 22.78 -0.49 19.05
CA GLN A 50 21.50 -0.10 19.61
C GLN A 50 20.59 0.63 18.61
N VAL A 51 21.15 1.53 17.81
CA VAL A 51 20.38 2.25 16.79
C VAL A 51 19.93 1.30 15.69
N LEU A 52 20.79 0.41 15.24
CA LEU A 52 20.45 -0.61 14.24
C LEU A 52 19.36 -1.57 14.75
N GLU A 53 19.43 -1.97 16.01
CA GLU A 53 18.40 -2.81 16.65
C GLU A 53 17.04 -2.09 16.73
N GLN A 54 17.05 -0.79 16.99
CA GLN A 54 15.81 0.01 16.97
C GLN A 54 15.22 0.11 15.56
N VAL A 55 16.05 0.26 14.55
CA VAL A 55 15.59 0.29 13.15
C VAL A 55 15.01 -1.06 12.74
N LYS A 56 15.60 -2.17 13.16
CA LYS A 56 15.05 -3.52 12.91
C LYS A 56 13.62 -3.68 13.41
N LYS A 57 13.25 -3.05 14.51
CA LYS A 57 11.89 -3.10 15.05
C LYS A 57 10.83 -2.55 14.07
N ASN A 58 11.23 -1.74 13.11
CA ASN A 58 10.34 -1.24 12.07
C ASN A 58 10.02 -2.29 10.98
N PHE A 59 10.74 -3.41 10.96
CA PHE A 59 10.61 -4.47 9.96
C PHE A 59 10.05 -5.77 10.51
N ILE A 60 10.02 -5.91 11.84
CA ILE A 60 9.58 -7.13 12.53
C ILE A 60 8.47 -6.76 13.50
N PHE A 61 7.37 -7.50 13.43
CA PHE A 61 6.14 -7.20 14.18
C PHE A 61 5.72 -8.35 15.11
N ASP A 62 6.65 -9.24 15.48
CA ASP A 62 6.36 -10.41 16.30
C ASP A 62 5.88 -10.06 17.71
N ASP A 63 6.27 -8.88 18.22
CA ASP A 63 5.85 -8.34 19.53
C ASP A 63 4.46 -7.70 19.50
N ILE A 64 3.85 -7.55 18.32
CA ILE A 64 2.50 -7.02 18.15
C ILE A 64 1.53 -8.19 18.06
N ASP A 65 0.43 -8.12 18.82
CA ASP A 65 -0.64 -9.11 18.75
C ASP A 65 -1.15 -9.30 17.33
N PRO A 66 -1.34 -10.54 16.83
CA PRO A 66 -1.83 -10.76 15.46
C PRO A 66 -3.09 -10.00 15.11
N GLU A 67 -4.01 -9.83 16.05
CA GLU A 67 -5.24 -9.06 15.85
C GLU A 67 -4.97 -7.58 15.59
N LEU A 68 -3.89 -7.03 16.17
CA LEU A 68 -3.50 -5.64 15.97
C LEU A 68 -2.66 -5.42 14.71
N ARG A 69 -2.19 -6.49 14.08
CA ARG A 69 -1.43 -6.42 12.83
C ARG A 69 -2.31 -6.32 11.59
N MET A 70 -3.62 -6.44 11.76
CA MET A 70 -4.56 -6.46 10.64
C MET A 70 -5.61 -5.39 10.83
N LYS A 71 -5.89 -4.64 9.75
CA LYS A 71 -6.95 -3.64 9.71
C LYS A 71 -7.73 -3.78 8.42
N ALA A 72 -9.04 -3.91 8.57
CA ALA A 72 -9.96 -4.08 7.46
C ALA A 72 -10.84 -2.83 7.30
N PHE A 73 -11.07 -2.42 6.06
CA PHE A 73 -11.98 -1.34 5.70
C PHE A 73 -13.02 -1.88 4.73
N LEU A 74 -14.28 -1.75 5.10
CA LEU A 74 -15.40 -2.09 4.23
C LEU A 74 -15.77 -0.87 3.39
N ILE A 75 -15.92 -1.07 2.09
CA ILE A 75 -16.33 -0.05 1.14
C ILE A 75 -17.62 -0.50 0.47
N THR A 76 -18.63 0.38 0.51
CA THR A 76 -19.90 0.17 -0.17
C THR A 76 -19.93 0.99 -1.46
N ARG A 77 -20.36 0.36 -2.54
CA ARG A 77 -20.48 1.01 -3.85
C ARG A 77 -21.48 2.16 -3.80
N LYS A 78 -21.07 3.29 -4.31
CA LYS A 78 -21.95 4.43 -4.59
C LYS A 78 -22.12 4.58 -6.09
N ASP A 79 -23.34 4.50 -6.57
CA ASP A 79 -23.62 4.57 -8.01
C ASP A 79 -23.22 5.92 -8.60
N GLU A 80 -23.29 7.00 -7.83
CA GLU A 80 -22.80 8.33 -8.21
C GLU A 80 -21.32 8.32 -8.54
N ASP A 81 -20.53 7.60 -7.75
CA ASP A 81 -19.08 7.49 -7.98
C ASP A 81 -18.77 6.58 -9.17
N ILE A 82 -19.57 5.54 -9.41
CA ILE A 82 -19.49 4.72 -10.62
C ILE A 82 -19.72 5.57 -11.85
N GLU A 83 -20.73 6.43 -11.83
CA GLU A 83 -21.02 7.34 -12.92
C GLU A 83 -19.87 8.31 -13.19
N LEU A 84 -19.28 8.87 -12.13
CA LEU A 84 -18.11 9.73 -12.22
C LEU A 84 -16.91 8.99 -12.79
N LEU A 85 -16.65 7.77 -12.34
CA LEU A 85 -15.58 6.92 -12.87
C LEU A 85 -15.76 6.66 -14.35
N GLY A 86 -16.99 6.34 -14.80
CA GLY A 86 -17.32 6.14 -16.20
C GLY A 86 -17.01 7.37 -17.06
N LYS A 87 -17.36 8.56 -16.58
CA LYS A 87 -17.05 9.82 -17.25
C LYS A 87 -15.55 10.05 -17.37
N GLN A 88 -14.80 9.75 -16.33
CA GLN A 88 -13.33 9.89 -16.35
C GLN A 88 -12.67 8.91 -17.32
N ILE A 89 -13.19 7.70 -17.43
CA ILE A 89 -12.69 6.71 -18.39
C ILE A 89 -12.92 7.19 -19.83
N VAL A 90 -14.11 7.72 -20.12
CA VAL A 90 -14.41 8.29 -21.45
C VAL A 90 -13.46 9.46 -21.76
N PHE A 91 -13.29 10.36 -20.80
CA PHE A 91 -12.36 11.49 -20.95
C PHE A 91 -10.93 11.02 -21.22
N ALA A 92 -10.44 10.04 -20.47
CA ALA A 92 -9.10 9.49 -20.66
C ALA A 92 -8.93 8.84 -22.03
N ARG A 93 -9.91 8.11 -22.51
CA ARG A 93 -9.89 7.51 -23.85
C ARG A 93 -9.85 8.57 -24.94
N GLU A 94 -10.64 9.63 -24.84
CA GLU A 94 -10.63 10.74 -25.81
C GLU A 94 -9.27 11.46 -25.78
N TYR A 95 -8.71 11.69 -24.61
CA TYR A 95 -7.38 12.26 -24.47
C TYR A 95 -6.31 11.40 -25.16
N MET A 96 -6.36 10.08 -24.96
CA MET A 96 -5.42 9.14 -25.57
C MET A 96 -5.50 9.12 -27.09
N LYS A 97 -6.69 9.30 -27.68
CA LYS A 97 -6.86 9.40 -29.15
C LYS A 97 -6.13 10.61 -29.75
N GLY A 98 -6.00 11.69 -28.98
CA GLY A 98 -5.28 12.89 -29.39
C GLY A 98 -3.76 12.77 -29.31
N LEU A 99 -3.23 11.70 -28.69
CA LEU A 99 -1.80 11.46 -28.59
C LEU A 99 -1.29 10.71 -29.83
N SER A 100 -0.25 11.24 -30.44
CA SER A 100 0.46 10.57 -31.55
C SER A 100 1.40 9.52 -30.94
N LEU A 101 0.94 8.31 -30.84
CA LEU A 101 1.74 7.20 -30.37
C LEU A 101 2.31 6.38 -31.52
#